data_f447a22e57c2633dbe883dc9122874ad
#
_entry.id   f447a22e57c2633dbe883dc9122874ad
#
_cell.length_a   1.000
_cell.length_b   1.000
_cell.length_c   1.000
_cell.angle_alpha   90.00
_cell.angle_beta   90.00
_cell.angle_gamma   90.00
#
_symmetry.space_group_name_H-M   'P 1'
#
loop_
_entity.id
_entity.type
_entity.pdbx_description
1 polymer ?
#
loop_
_entity_poly.entity_id
_entity_poly.type
_entity_poly.pdbx_seq_one_letter_code
_entity_poly.pdbx_strand_id
1 'polypeptide(L)'
;NENEINESINNIKSQQNGILILKDRIIIKSEVSKNTIEYTYKEISEKYNINKIDKEELIKILSGQEMITALCIFAVVLVLYMFILYVSSVLIDIFLLSILTYIVSRISGLRLKYSAIYNIATYSLTLPLILNIIYFVVNSITGFTIEYFQVMYTAIASIYIITAILMIKADVIKKQYELNRIIEEQERVRE
;
A
#
# COMPACT_ATOMS: atom_id res chain seq x y z
N ASN A 1 -44.50 9.21 -11.54
CA ASN A 1 -45.00 8.36 -12.63
C ASN A 1 -44.58 6.92 -12.36
N GLU A 2 -45.51 5.96 -12.31
CA GLU A 2 -45.19 4.54 -12.08
C GLU A 2 -44.26 3.97 -13.15
N ASN A 3 -44.36 4.46 -14.38
CA ASN A 3 -43.52 4.04 -15.49
C ASN A 3 -42.04 4.41 -15.29
N GLU A 4 -41.75 5.62 -14.78
CA GLU A 4 -40.36 6.07 -14.50
C GLU A 4 -39.73 5.30 -13.34
N ILE A 5 -40.56 4.92 -12.35
CA ILE A 5 -40.12 4.11 -11.22
C ILE A 5 -39.73 2.70 -11.70
N ASN A 6 -40.57 2.07 -12.54
CA ASN A 6 -40.32 0.74 -13.07
C ASN A 6 -39.07 0.71 -14.00
N GLU A 7 -38.87 1.77 -14.78
CA GLU A 7 -37.68 1.93 -15.62
C GLU A 7 -36.41 2.08 -14.78
N SER A 8 -36.46 2.87 -13.71
CA SER A 8 -35.37 3.05 -12.76
C SER A 8 -35.02 1.75 -12.01
N ILE A 9 -36.01 0.95 -11.63
CA ILE A 9 -35.84 -0.35 -11.01
C ILE A 9 -35.17 -1.34 -11.99
N ASN A 10 -35.59 -1.35 -13.24
CA ASN A 10 -35.01 -2.21 -14.27
C ASN A 10 -33.57 -1.80 -14.60
N ASN A 11 -33.27 -0.50 -14.63
CA ASN A 11 -31.93 0.01 -14.83
C ASN A 11 -30.97 -0.41 -13.70
N ILE A 12 -31.40 -0.36 -12.43
CA ILE A 12 -30.56 -0.83 -11.31
C ILE A 12 -30.39 -2.36 -11.36
N LYS A 13 -31.41 -3.11 -11.74
CA LYS A 13 -31.30 -4.57 -11.91
C LYS A 13 -30.28 -4.98 -12.99
N SER A 14 -30.02 -4.11 -13.97
CA SER A 14 -29.03 -4.34 -15.02
C SER A 14 -27.60 -3.90 -14.64
N GLN A 15 -27.44 -3.04 -13.63
CA GLN A 15 -26.12 -2.56 -13.14
C GLN A 15 -25.51 -3.56 -12.16
N GLN A 16 -24.18 -3.54 -12.05
CA GLN A 16 -23.43 -4.40 -11.12
C GLN A 16 -23.59 -3.94 -9.66
N ASN A 17 -23.57 -2.63 -9.42
CA ASN A 17 -23.77 -2.01 -8.11
C ASN A 17 -24.70 -0.79 -8.25
N GLY A 18 -25.61 -0.60 -7.30
CA GLY A 18 -26.49 0.56 -7.32
C GLY A 18 -27.33 0.68 -6.06
N ILE A 19 -27.74 1.91 -5.73
CA ILE A 19 -28.69 2.23 -4.67
C ILE A 19 -29.79 3.08 -5.28
N LEU A 20 -31.03 2.63 -5.14
CA LEU A 20 -32.22 3.38 -5.54
C LEU A 20 -33.04 3.73 -4.31
N ILE A 21 -33.24 5.01 -4.09
CA ILE A 21 -34.02 5.54 -2.98
C ILE A 21 -35.40 5.94 -3.54
N LEU A 22 -36.43 5.22 -3.15
CA LEU A 22 -37.83 5.48 -3.48
C LEU A 22 -38.53 6.15 -2.29
N LYS A 23 -39.76 6.58 -2.47
CA LYS A 23 -40.55 7.23 -1.41
C LYS A 23 -40.91 6.31 -0.24
N ASP A 24 -40.96 4.99 -0.48
CA ASP A 24 -41.43 3.97 0.47
C ASP A 24 -40.37 2.94 0.82
N ARG A 25 -39.31 2.84 0.03
CA ARG A 25 -38.26 1.80 0.16
C ARG A 25 -36.90 2.21 -0.41
N ILE A 26 -35.87 1.50 0.01
CA ILE A 26 -34.52 1.57 -0.55
C ILE A 26 -34.21 0.22 -1.19
N ILE A 27 -33.72 0.25 -2.43
CA ILE A 27 -33.29 -0.93 -3.17
C ILE A 27 -31.76 -0.83 -3.33
N ILE A 28 -31.06 -1.83 -2.80
CA ILE A 28 -29.59 -1.92 -2.85
C ILE A 28 -29.22 -3.14 -3.68
N LYS A 29 -28.40 -2.94 -4.70
CA LYS A 29 -27.79 -4.02 -5.46
C LYS A 29 -26.29 -3.98 -5.27
N SER A 30 -25.71 -5.12 -4.91
CA SER A 30 -24.28 -5.29 -4.74
C SER A 30 -23.79 -6.50 -5.54
N GLU A 31 -22.67 -6.34 -6.22
CA GLU A 31 -22.00 -7.40 -6.97
C GLU A 31 -21.63 -8.59 -6.07
N VAL A 32 -21.30 -8.31 -4.81
CA VAL A 32 -20.90 -9.34 -3.82
C VAL A 32 -22.05 -10.27 -3.45
N SER A 33 -23.28 -9.73 -3.33
CA SER A 33 -24.43 -10.53 -2.90
C SER A 33 -25.21 -11.19 -4.05
N LYS A 34 -24.97 -10.79 -5.30
CA LYS A 34 -25.74 -11.15 -6.52
C LYS A 34 -27.25 -10.95 -6.40
N ASN A 35 -27.74 -10.56 -5.23
CA ASN A 35 -29.15 -10.35 -4.91
C ASN A 35 -29.43 -8.87 -4.76
N THR A 36 -30.63 -8.48 -5.19
CA THR A 36 -31.19 -7.16 -4.89
C THR A 36 -31.83 -7.22 -3.51
N ILE A 37 -31.37 -6.40 -2.59
CA ILE A 37 -31.95 -6.30 -1.25
C ILE A 37 -32.86 -5.08 -1.22
N GLU A 38 -34.10 -5.30 -0.81
CA GLU A 38 -35.13 -4.28 -0.72
C GLU A 38 -35.49 -4.08 0.75
N TYR A 39 -35.40 -2.84 1.23
CA TYR A 39 -35.76 -2.44 2.57
C TYR A 39 -36.86 -1.42 2.52
N THR A 40 -38.01 -1.75 3.09
CA THR A 40 -39.12 -0.78 3.27
C THR A 40 -38.81 0.14 4.45
N TYR A 41 -39.07 1.44 4.33
CA TYR A 41 -38.88 2.39 5.44
C TYR A 41 -39.61 1.98 6.72
N LYS A 42 -40.74 1.29 6.57
CA LYS A 42 -41.52 0.77 7.69
C LYS A 42 -40.74 -0.31 8.45
N GLU A 43 -40.11 -1.26 7.75
CA GLU A 43 -39.26 -2.31 8.34
C GLU A 43 -38.02 -1.71 9.03
N ILE A 44 -37.39 -0.70 8.41
CA ILE A 44 -36.27 0.01 8.99
C ILE A 44 -36.72 0.75 10.27
N SER A 45 -37.85 1.45 10.21
CA SER A 45 -38.42 2.18 11.33
C SER A 45 -38.74 1.26 12.53
N GLU A 46 -39.36 0.14 12.26
CA GLU A 46 -39.67 -0.87 13.31
C GLU A 46 -38.41 -1.53 13.89
N LYS A 47 -37.46 -1.89 13.04
CA LYS A 47 -36.22 -2.56 13.45
C LYS A 47 -35.30 -1.68 14.28
N TYR A 48 -35.22 -0.40 13.95
CA TYR A 48 -34.33 0.56 14.61
C TYR A 48 -35.05 1.55 15.53
N ASN A 49 -36.36 1.36 15.75
CA ASN A 49 -37.22 2.20 16.60
C ASN A 49 -37.22 3.69 16.20
N ILE A 50 -37.10 3.96 14.90
CA ILE A 50 -37.01 5.30 14.32
C ILE A 50 -38.43 5.73 13.92
N ASN A 51 -39.14 6.41 14.81
CA ASN A 51 -40.56 6.76 14.58
C ASN A 51 -40.81 7.93 13.62
N LYS A 52 -39.88 8.85 13.50
CA LYS A 52 -39.86 9.94 12.47
C LYS A 52 -38.44 10.47 12.37
N ILE A 53 -37.88 10.53 11.17
CA ILE A 53 -36.68 11.32 10.89
C ILE A 53 -37.16 12.66 10.37
N ASP A 54 -37.31 13.64 11.25
CA ASP A 54 -37.52 15.02 10.85
C ASP A 54 -36.16 15.62 10.42
N LYS A 55 -36.22 16.57 9.48
CA LYS A 55 -35.04 17.27 8.96
C LYS A 55 -34.21 17.90 10.09
N GLU A 56 -34.88 18.45 11.08
CA GLU A 56 -34.25 19.10 12.24
C GLU A 56 -33.57 18.08 13.14
N GLU A 57 -34.16 16.90 13.33
CA GLU A 57 -33.58 15.80 14.11
C GLU A 57 -32.37 15.17 13.40
N LEU A 58 -32.41 15.03 12.07
CA LEU A 58 -31.30 14.61 11.24
C LEU A 58 -30.12 15.61 11.34
N ILE A 59 -30.39 16.90 11.25
CA ILE A 59 -29.37 17.94 11.41
C ILE A 59 -28.76 17.89 12.83
N LYS A 60 -29.57 17.69 13.86
CA LYS A 60 -29.13 17.58 15.24
C LYS A 60 -28.25 16.36 15.46
N ILE A 61 -28.58 15.20 14.86
CA ILE A 61 -27.77 13.99 14.92
C ILE A 61 -26.46 14.20 14.15
N LEU A 62 -26.51 14.75 12.93
CA LEU A 62 -25.32 14.97 12.09
C LEU A 62 -24.40 16.07 12.61
N SER A 63 -24.92 17.06 13.33
CA SER A 63 -24.14 18.15 13.97
C SER A 63 -23.83 17.86 15.45
N GLY A 64 -24.31 16.75 15.98
CA GLY A 64 -24.13 16.38 17.38
C GLY A 64 -22.68 15.99 17.70
N GLN A 65 -22.28 16.24 18.96
CA GLN A 65 -20.97 15.87 19.51
C GLN A 65 -20.62 14.38 19.28
N GLU A 66 -21.63 13.51 19.30
CA GLU A 66 -21.48 12.06 19.12
C GLU A 66 -21.04 11.71 17.68
N MET A 67 -21.60 12.40 16.68
CA MET A 67 -21.21 12.20 15.28
C MET A 67 -19.78 12.68 15.02
N ILE A 68 -19.41 13.83 15.57
CA ILE A 68 -18.04 14.36 15.46
C ILE A 68 -17.06 13.37 16.12
N THR A 69 -17.41 12.86 17.29
CA THR A 69 -16.59 11.85 17.99
C THR A 69 -16.46 10.57 17.15
N ALA A 70 -17.57 10.08 16.57
CA ALA A 70 -17.56 8.89 15.72
C ALA A 70 -16.69 9.10 14.46
N LEU A 71 -16.77 10.28 13.83
CA LEU A 71 -15.93 10.63 12.67
C LEU A 71 -14.45 10.71 13.05
N CYS A 72 -14.12 11.28 14.21
CA CYS A 72 -12.74 11.32 14.70
C CYS A 72 -12.18 9.92 14.96
N ILE A 73 -12.96 9.05 15.61
CA ILE A 73 -12.56 7.65 15.84
C ILE A 73 -12.37 6.92 14.51
N PHE A 74 -13.31 7.09 13.57
CA PHE A 74 -13.21 6.50 12.24
C PHE A 74 -11.96 6.98 11.49
N ALA A 75 -11.66 8.28 11.55
CA ALA A 75 -10.47 8.84 10.92
C ALA A 75 -9.18 8.25 11.49
N VAL A 76 -9.09 8.11 12.82
CA VAL A 76 -7.93 7.49 13.49
C VAL A 76 -7.76 6.03 13.06
N VAL A 77 -8.85 5.25 13.07
CA VAL A 77 -8.83 3.84 12.62
C VAL A 77 -8.40 3.73 11.17
N LEU A 78 -8.90 4.61 10.29
CA LEU A 78 -8.54 4.65 8.88
C LEU A 78 -7.05 4.96 8.69
N VAL A 79 -6.50 5.94 9.42
CA VAL A 79 -5.06 6.27 9.37
C VAL A 79 -4.21 5.09 9.83
N LEU A 80 -4.58 4.42 10.93
CA LEU A 80 -3.88 3.23 11.41
C LEU A 80 -3.93 2.08 10.39
N TYR A 81 -5.07 1.86 9.78
CA TYR A 81 -5.24 0.86 8.72
C TYR A 81 -4.33 1.14 7.52
N MET A 82 -4.33 2.40 7.02
CA MET A 82 -3.46 2.83 5.93
C MET A 82 -1.98 2.68 6.28
N PHE A 83 -1.59 2.99 7.53
CA PHE A 83 -0.23 2.81 8.01
C PHE A 83 0.21 1.33 7.98
N ILE A 84 -0.65 0.42 8.46
CA ILE A 84 -0.38 -1.02 8.43
C ILE A 84 -0.22 -1.52 7.00
N LEU A 85 -1.09 -1.10 6.08
CA LEU A 85 -0.98 -1.45 4.66
C LEU A 85 0.33 -0.96 4.05
N TYR A 86 0.73 0.28 4.34
CA TYR A 86 1.98 0.86 3.84
C TYR A 86 3.20 0.10 4.35
N VAL A 87 3.27 -0.17 5.66
CA VAL A 87 4.38 -0.95 6.26
C VAL A 87 4.45 -2.35 5.65
N SER A 88 3.30 -3.00 5.46
CA SER A 88 3.24 -4.33 4.83
C SER A 88 3.75 -4.30 3.40
N SER A 89 3.42 -3.28 2.61
CA SER A 89 3.94 -3.10 1.26
C SER A 89 5.46 -2.95 1.25
N VAL A 90 6.02 -2.11 2.13
CA VAL A 90 7.49 -1.93 2.24
C VAL A 90 8.19 -3.24 2.62
N LEU A 91 7.60 -4.05 3.51
CA LEU A 91 8.17 -5.36 3.88
C LEU A 91 8.19 -6.32 2.69
N ILE A 92 7.15 -6.31 1.85
CA ILE A 92 7.12 -7.10 0.61
C ILE A 92 8.21 -6.64 -0.35
N ASP A 93 8.40 -5.33 -0.51
CA ASP A 93 9.45 -4.76 -1.36
C ASP A 93 10.85 -5.20 -0.88
N ILE A 94 11.12 -5.13 0.44
CA ILE A 94 12.37 -5.60 1.02
C ILE A 94 12.58 -7.10 0.74
N PHE A 95 11.54 -7.89 0.87
CA PHE A 95 11.62 -9.33 0.59
C PHE A 95 11.97 -9.61 -0.88
N LEU A 96 11.29 -8.96 -1.82
CA LEU A 96 11.57 -9.11 -3.26
C LEU A 96 12.98 -8.64 -3.62
N LEU A 97 13.41 -7.49 -3.08
CA LEU A 97 14.77 -6.98 -3.29
C LEU A 97 15.84 -7.85 -2.62
N SER A 98 15.53 -8.53 -1.53
CA SER A 98 16.43 -9.51 -0.92
C SER A 98 16.69 -10.71 -1.84
N ILE A 99 15.66 -11.17 -2.56
CA ILE A 99 15.81 -12.21 -3.59
C ILE A 99 16.71 -11.71 -4.71
N LEU A 100 16.50 -10.49 -5.21
CA LEU A 100 17.34 -9.87 -6.22
C LEU A 100 18.79 -9.75 -5.74
N THR A 101 19.01 -9.26 -4.51
CA THR A 101 20.33 -9.15 -3.87
C THR A 101 21.03 -10.51 -3.79
N TYR A 102 20.29 -11.56 -3.43
CA TYR A 102 20.83 -12.92 -3.40
C TYR A 102 21.29 -13.38 -4.78
N ILE A 103 20.48 -13.18 -5.81
CA ILE A 103 20.81 -13.56 -7.19
C ILE A 103 22.06 -12.82 -7.67
N VAL A 104 22.10 -11.48 -7.53
CA VAL A 104 23.23 -10.65 -7.95
C VAL A 104 24.52 -11.03 -7.18
N SER A 105 24.42 -11.30 -5.88
CA SER A 105 25.53 -11.78 -5.04
C SER A 105 26.10 -13.08 -5.59
N ARG A 106 25.25 -14.04 -5.94
CA ARG A 106 25.69 -15.34 -6.50
C ARG A 106 26.36 -15.21 -7.85
N ILE A 107 25.79 -14.42 -8.74
CA ILE A 107 26.39 -14.12 -10.07
C ILE A 107 27.75 -13.44 -9.88
N SER A 108 27.89 -12.57 -8.89
CA SER A 108 29.16 -11.89 -8.58
C SER A 108 30.22 -12.80 -7.92
N GLY A 109 29.86 -14.05 -7.59
CA GLY A 109 30.74 -14.99 -6.92
C GLY A 109 30.87 -14.78 -5.40
N LEU A 110 30.06 -13.92 -4.81
CA LEU A 110 30.06 -13.66 -3.38
C LEU A 110 29.09 -14.60 -2.65
N ARG A 111 29.53 -15.14 -1.51
CA ARG A 111 28.71 -15.95 -0.60
C ARG A 111 28.34 -15.13 0.63
N LEU A 112 27.35 -14.24 0.47
CA LEU A 112 26.88 -13.40 1.57
C LEU A 112 25.94 -14.20 2.48
N LYS A 113 25.99 -13.89 3.80
CA LYS A 113 25.00 -14.39 4.77
C LYS A 113 23.65 -13.71 4.54
N TYR A 114 22.57 -14.39 4.90
CA TYR A 114 21.20 -13.86 4.74
C TYR A 114 21.02 -12.47 5.39
N SER A 115 21.60 -12.25 6.58
CA SER A 115 21.55 -10.95 7.26
C SER A 115 22.19 -9.83 6.43
N ALA A 116 23.32 -10.10 5.75
CA ALA A 116 23.97 -9.12 4.89
C ALA A 116 23.11 -8.82 3.65
N ILE A 117 22.48 -9.84 3.04
CA ILE A 117 21.58 -9.71 1.91
C ILE A 117 20.38 -8.83 2.29
N TYR A 118 19.75 -9.12 3.43
CA TYR A 118 18.61 -8.37 3.93
C TYR A 118 18.97 -6.90 4.22
N ASN A 119 20.13 -6.67 4.85
CA ASN A 119 20.61 -5.32 5.13
C ASN A 119 20.85 -4.52 3.84
N ILE A 120 21.51 -5.12 2.84
CA ILE A 120 21.74 -4.47 1.54
C ILE A 120 20.40 -4.10 0.91
N ALA A 121 19.43 -5.00 0.88
CA ALA A 121 18.10 -4.74 0.34
C ALA A 121 17.40 -3.59 1.07
N THR A 122 17.43 -3.59 2.41
CA THR A 122 16.83 -2.57 3.24
C THR A 122 17.45 -1.18 3.00
N TYR A 123 18.78 -1.09 3.01
CA TYR A 123 19.46 0.19 2.76
C TYR A 123 19.26 0.69 1.34
N SER A 124 19.18 -0.21 0.36
CA SER A 124 18.93 0.16 -1.04
C SER A 124 17.55 0.77 -1.27
N LEU A 125 16.58 0.48 -0.39
CA LEU A 125 15.24 1.08 -0.42
C LEU A 125 15.17 2.48 0.20
N THR A 126 16.16 2.90 0.98
CA THR A 126 16.09 4.16 1.73
C THR A 126 15.85 5.36 0.80
N LEU A 127 16.65 5.51 -0.27
CA LEU A 127 16.48 6.61 -1.21
C LEU A 127 15.18 6.52 -2.01
N PRO A 128 14.81 5.36 -2.60
CA PRO A 128 13.51 5.19 -3.24
C PRO A 128 12.33 5.55 -2.34
N LEU A 129 12.35 5.17 -1.05
CA LEU A 129 11.30 5.51 -0.09
C LEU A 129 11.19 7.03 0.13
N ILE A 130 12.32 7.72 0.28
CA ILE A 130 12.34 9.19 0.41
C ILE A 130 11.76 9.83 -0.85
N LEU A 131 12.17 9.38 -2.03
CA LEU A 131 11.64 9.89 -3.30
C LEU A 131 10.13 9.61 -3.44
N ASN A 132 9.66 8.46 -2.97
CA ASN A 132 8.24 8.12 -2.97
C ASN A 132 7.43 9.07 -2.06
N ILE A 133 7.93 9.40 -0.89
CA ILE A 133 7.29 10.36 0.02
C ILE A 133 7.23 11.75 -0.63
N ILE A 134 8.33 12.22 -1.21
CA ILE A 134 8.39 13.50 -1.91
C ILE A 134 7.40 13.53 -3.08
N TYR A 135 7.40 12.48 -3.89
CA TYR A 135 6.47 12.34 -5.01
C TYR A 135 5.01 12.36 -4.54
N PHE A 136 4.68 11.62 -3.48
CA PHE A 136 3.33 11.61 -2.92
C PHE A 136 2.87 12.99 -2.48
N VAL A 137 3.74 13.76 -1.77
CA VAL A 137 3.43 15.11 -1.35
C VAL A 137 3.22 16.04 -2.54
N VAL A 138 4.13 16.00 -3.52
CA VAL A 138 4.02 16.84 -4.74
C VAL A 138 2.75 16.48 -5.52
N ASN A 139 2.48 15.20 -5.72
CA ASN A 139 1.28 14.73 -6.42
C ASN A 139 -0.01 15.18 -5.71
N SER A 140 -0.04 15.09 -4.37
CA SER A 140 -1.21 15.49 -3.56
C SER A 140 -1.52 16.99 -3.65
N ILE A 141 -0.48 17.85 -3.79
CA ILE A 141 -0.65 19.31 -3.84
C ILE A 141 -0.91 19.78 -5.27
N THR A 142 -0.19 19.25 -6.25
CA THR A 142 -0.18 19.77 -7.63
C THR A 142 -1.00 18.95 -8.61
N GLY A 143 -1.40 17.72 -8.23
CA GLY A 143 -2.01 16.75 -9.15
C GLY A 143 -1.01 16.20 -10.19
N PHE A 144 0.29 16.51 -10.06
CA PHE A 144 1.32 16.06 -10.99
C PHE A 144 1.55 14.56 -10.86
N THR A 145 1.38 13.83 -11.97
CA THR A 145 1.58 12.37 -12.03
C THR A 145 2.75 12.04 -12.94
N ILE A 146 3.63 11.15 -12.47
CA ILE A 146 4.72 10.58 -13.25
C ILE A 146 4.27 9.19 -13.70
N GLU A 147 4.15 8.99 -15.02
CA GLU A 147 3.90 7.66 -15.57
C GLU A 147 5.07 6.73 -15.21
N TYR A 148 4.74 5.49 -14.86
CA TYR A 148 5.73 4.46 -14.49
C TYR A 148 6.63 4.80 -13.28
N PHE A 149 6.17 5.68 -12.36
CA PHE A 149 6.93 6.01 -11.14
C PHE A 149 7.38 4.76 -10.38
N GLN A 150 6.53 3.73 -10.29
CA GLN A 150 6.85 2.47 -9.62
C GLN A 150 8.02 1.72 -10.29
N VAL A 151 8.12 1.78 -11.61
CA VAL A 151 9.24 1.19 -12.35
C VAL A 151 10.54 1.93 -12.04
N MET A 152 10.50 3.26 -12.01
CA MET A 152 11.64 4.11 -11.64
C MET A 152 12.10 3.83 -10.21
N TYR A 153 11.17 3.71 -9.27
CA TYR A 153 11.43 3.34 -7.88
C TYR A 153 12.20 2.02 -7.76
N THR A 154 11.71 0.98 -8.43
CA THR A 154 12.35 -0.35 -8.43
C THR A 154 13.70 -0.34 -9.14
N ALA A 155 13.84 0.43 -10.23
CA ALA A 155 15.10 0.57 -10.96
C ALA A 155 16.18 1.23 -10.10
N ILE A 156 15.85 2.32 -9.39
CA ILE A 156 16.79 2.98 -8.47
C ILE A 156 17.26 2.01 -7.38
N ALA A 157 16.34 1.30 -6.71
CA ALA A 157 16.68 0.31 -5.70
C ALA A 157 17.62 -0.78 -6.27
N SER A 158 17.34 -1.27 -7.48
CA SER A 158 18.16 -2.30 -8.15
C SER A 158 19.57 -1.81 -8.46
N ILE A 159 19.73 -0.56 -8.92
CA ILE A 159 21.04 0.06 -9.17
C ILE A 159 21.85 0.13 -7.88
N TYR A 160 21.23 0.53 -6.76
CA TYR A 160 21.90 0.57 -5.45
C TYR A 160 22.35 -0.82 -5.00
N ILE A 161 21.55 -1.86 -5.19
CA ILE A 161 21.91 -3.25 -4.87
C ILE A 161 23.13 -3.69 -5.68
N ILE A 162 23.11 -3.48 -7.00
CA ILE A 162 24.21 -3.87 -7.88
C ILE A 162 25.49 -3.13 -7.48
N THR A 163 25.42 -1.83 -7.25
CA THR A 163 26.55 -1.01 -6.83
C THR A 163 27.11 -1.49 -5.49
N ALA A 164 26.28 -1.73 -4.49
CA ALA A 164 26.70 -2.21 -3.18
C ALA A 164 27.43 -3.57 -3.28
N ILE A 165 26.90 -4.49 -4.07
CA ILE A 165 27.53 -5.81 -4.26
C ILE A 165 28.88 -5.69 -4.99
N LEU A 166 28.98 -4.84 -6.00
CA LEU A 166 30.23 -4.59 -6.72
C LEU A 166 31.29 -3.96 -5.80
N MET A 167 30.91 -3.01 -4.94
CA MET A 167 31.82 -2.43 -3.93
C MET A 167 32.32 -3.48 -2.94
N ILE A 168 31.43 -4.32 -2.40
CA ILE A 168 31.81 -5.41 -1.50
C ILE A 168 32.76 -6.39 -2.21
N LYS A 169 32.51 -6.72 -3.47
CA LYS A 169 33.39 -7.58 -4.26
C LYS A 169 34.77 -6.95 -4.43
N ALA A 170 34.84 -5.67 -4.75
CA ALA A 170 36.12 -4.95 -4.89
C ALA A 170 36.93 -4.98 -3.58
N ASP A 171 36.25 -4.73 -2.44
CA ASP A 171 36.90 -4.79 -1.11
C ASP A 171 37.40 -6.19 -0.76
N VAL A 172 36.65 -7.24 -1.10
CA VAL A 172 37.06 -8.62 -0.87
C VAL A 172 38.33 -8.95 -1.70
N ILE A 173 38.31 -8.58 -2.98
CA ILE A 173 39.46 -8.80 -3.87
C ILE A 173 40.72 -8.05 -3.36
N LYS A 174 40.55 -6.79 -2.96
CA LYS A 174 41.65 -5.99 -2.40
C LYS A 174 42.25 -6.62 -1.15
N LYS A 175 41.42 -7.07 -0.21
CA LYS A 175 41.88 -7.76 1.00
C LYS A 175 42.60 -9.09 0.70
N GLN A 176 42.13 -9.84 -0.29
CA GLN A 176 42.81 -11.07 -0.71
C GLN A 176 44.21 -10.78 -1.28
N TYR A 177 44.33 -9.73 -2.10
CA TYR A 177 45.62 -9.32 -2.64
C TYR A 177 46.58 -8.86 -1.55
N GLU A 178 46.13 -8.06 -0.60
CA GLU A 178 46.94 -7.63 0.56
C GLU A 178 47.40 -8.83 1.41
N LEU A 179 46.52 -9.79 1.65
CA LEU A 179 46.84 -11.00 2.40
C LEU A 179 47.88 -11.84 1.69
N ASN A 180 47.75 -12.08 0.40
CA ASN A 180 48.70 -12.82 -0.40
C ASN A 180 50.08 -12.15 -0.38
N ARG A 181 50.15 -10.83 -0.49
CA ARG A 181 51.41 -10.08 -0.40
C ARG A 181 52.08 -10.25 0.95
N ILE A 182 51.33 -10.23 2.05
CA ILE A 182 51.90 -10.45 3.40
C ILE A 182 52.44 -11.87 3.53
N ILE A 183 51.74 -12.86 2.98
CA ILE A 183 52.21 -14.26 2.99
C ILE A 183 53.53 -14.41 2.23
N GLU A 184 53.61 -13.83 1.02
CA GLU A 184 54.84 -13.87 0.20
C GLU A 184 56.02 -13.14 0.88
N GLU A 185 55.79 -12.04 1.60
CA GLU A 185 56.80 -11.33 2.37
C GLU A 185 57.30 -12.17 3.55
N GLN A 186 56.42 -12.89 4.24
CA GLN A 186 56.78 -13.80 5.34
C GLN A 186 57.57 -15.02 4.88
N GLU A 187 57.24 -15.55 3.72
CA GLU A 187 58.00 -16.69 3.15
C GLU A 187 59.42 -16.26 2.78
N ARG A 188 59.61 -15.08 2.17
CA ARG A 188 60.94 -14.54 1.85
C ARG A 188 61.83 -14.27 3.06
N VAL A 189 61.27 -13.98 4.21
CA VAL A 189 62.03 -13.72 5.45
C VAL A 189 62.45 -15.04 6.13
N ARG A 190 61.83 -16.18 5.78
CA ARG A 190 62.13 -17.50 6.33
C ARG A 190 63.21 -18.28 5.53
N GLU A 191 63.41 -17.87 4.28
CA GLU A 191 64.54 -18.37 3.45
C GLU A 191 65.84 -17.61 3.76
#